data_b7ef42a6f945125d404b447024570e9a
#
_entry.id   b7ef42a6f945125d404b447024570e9a
#
_cell.length_a   1.000
_cell.length_b   1.000
_cell.length_c   1.000
_cell.angle_alpha   90.00
_cell.angle_beta   90.00
_cell.angle_gamma   90.00
#
_symmetry.space_group_name_H-M   'P 1'
#
loop_
_entity.id
_entity.type
_entity.pdbx_description
1 polymer ?
#
loop_
_entity_poly.entity_id
_entity_poly.type
_entity_poly.pdbx_seq_one_letter_code
_entity_poly.pdbx_strand_id
1 'polypeptide(L)'
;MRPVFEWNLGARSLLLGKRTLIMGVLNVTPDSFSDGGIHFHPDDAVEFALHMLQEGADIIDVGGESTRPGATVLGTAAAGAEAGQEHAAAKTPVSESEELQRVLPVIRALKQKRPECVISVDTYRSNVARAAIEAGAEIVNDISGFRWDPQMKKTIAELRCGAVLMHMRGRPEEWRSLPPVTDMFMLVKRELREWADAATVAGIKRDRIVLDPGFGFGKNFEQNYPLLQRFQEFHELRYPLLAGVSRKSFIGRALARNGKDAPVSGRLLGTVAAEAALVLKGAQIIRTHEVRACRDAARVADIAVM
;
A
#
# COMPACT_ATOMS: atom_id res chain seq x y z
N MET A 1 16.33 18.79 4.35
CA MET A 1 16.20 17.93 5.56
C MET A 1 14.79 17.38 5.58
N ARG A 2 14.62 16.05 5.72
CA ARG A 2 13.30 15.37 5.78
C ARG A 2 12.59 15.73 7.08
N PRO A 3 11.28 16.11 7.04
CA PRO A 3 10.53 16.41 8.26
C PRO A 3 10.41 15.19 9.17
N VAL A 4 10.47 15.42 10.50
CA VAL A 4 10.32 14.39 11.52
C VAL A 4 8.89 14.45 12.06
N PHE A 5 8.25 13.27 12.20
CA PHE A 5 6.91 13.12 12.72
C PHE A 5 6.88 12.01 13.78
N GLU A 6 5.98 12.13 14.72
CA GLU A 6 5.56 11.05 15.59
C GLU A 6 4.26 10.47 15.04
N TRP A 7 4.28 9.19 14.62
CA TRP A 7 3.10 8.49 14.13
C TRP A 7 2.49 7.66 15.24
N ASN A 8 1.34 8.07 15.72
CA ASN A 8 0.64 7.46 16.84
C ASN A 8 -0.20 6.27 16.36
N LEU A 9 0.12 5.06 16.84
CA LEU A 9 -0.57 3.81 16.49
C LEU A 9 -1.58 3.37 17.57
N GLY A 10 -1.78 4.17 18.60
CA GLY A 10 -2.63 3.86 19.75
C GLY A 10 -1.82 3.39 20.94
N ALA A 11 -1.36 2.15 20.98
CA ALA A 11 -0.58 1.60 22.07
C ALA A 11 0.88 2.10 22.10
N ARG A 12 1.40 2.52 20.93
CA ARG A 12 2.77 3.07 20.78
C ARG A 12 2.81 4.12 19.68
N SER A 13 3.96 4.78 19.56
CA SER A 13 4.27 5.68 18.46
C SER A 13 5.50 5.22 17.68
N LEU A 14 5.57 5.51 16.39
CA LEU A 14 6.75 5.37 15.56
C LEU A 14 7.33 6.74 15.23
N LEU A 15 8.64 6.90 15.44
CA LEU A 15 9.34 8.11 15.03
C LEU A 15 9.73 8.01 13.55
N LEU A 16 9.10 8.82 12.72
CA LEU A 16 9.31 8.88 11.28
C LEU A 16 10.24 10.05 10.92
N GLY A 17 11.10 9.84 9.91
CA GLY A 17 11.94 10.91 9.35
C GLY A 17 13.40 10.90 9.80
N LYS A 18 13.77 10.29 10.93
CA LYS A 18 15.18 10.09 11.31
C LYS A 18 15.88 9.02 10.46
N ARG A 19 15.15 8.03 10.02
CA ARG A 19 15.50 7.05 9.00
C ARG A 19 14.27 6.64 8.22
N THR A 20 14.46 6.01 7.09
CA THR A 20 13.36 5.40 6.35
C THR A 20 12.91 4.11 7.03
N LEU A 21 11.59 3.95 7.24
CA LEU A 21 11.00 2.69 7.67
C LEU A 21 10.63 1.85 6.44
N ILE A 22 10.80 0.54 6.58
CA ILE A 22 10.48 -0.43 5.53
C ILE A 22 9.20 -1.17 5.90
N MET A 23 8.18 -1.05 5.04
CA MET A 23 6.92 -1.77 5.15
C MET A 23 6.93 -2.92 4.13
N GLY A 24 7.09 -4.15 4.63
CA GLY A 24 7.10 -5.35 3.81
C GLY A 24 5.69 -5.78 3.41
N VAL A 25 5.47 -6.06 2.12
CA VAL A 25 4.17 -6.49 1.58
C VAL A 25 3.97 -7.98 1.73
N LEU A 26 2.97 -8.38 2.50
CA LEU A 26 2.55 -9.77 2.68
C LEU A 26 1.17 -10.01 2.06
N ASN A 27 1.15 -10.50 0.82
CA ASN A 27 -0.10 -10.87 0.16
C ASN A 27 -0.53 -12.28 0.57
N VAL A 28 -1.63 -12.38 1.29
CA VAL A 28 -2.23 -13.62 1.79
C VAL A 28 -3.30 -14.08 0.81
N THR A 29 -2.87 -14.43 -0.42
CA THR A 29 -3.76 -14.91 -1.47
C THR A 29 -3.39 -16.33 -1.87
N PRO A 30 -4.34 -17.17 -2.34
CA PRO A 30 -4.07 -18.56 -2.75
C PRO A 30 -2.92 -18.68 -3.75
N ASP A 31 -2.78 -17.70 -4.65
CA ASP A 31 -1.72 -17.68 -5.68
C ASP A 31 -0.33 -17.33 -5.11
N SER A 32 -0.24 -16.85 -3.87
CA SER A 32 1.03 -16.35 -3.28
C SER A 32 1.82 -17.42 -2.52
N PHE A 33 1.15 -18.46 -1.99
CA PHE A 33 1.74 -19.45 -1.10
C PHE A 33 1.30 -20.88 -1.42
N SER A 34 0.99 -21.20 -2.69
CA SER A 34 0.59 -22.53 -3.08
C SER A 34 1.64 -23.20 -3.99
N ASP A 35 2.07 -24.39 -3.65
CA ASP A 35 2.76 -25.30 -4.55
C ASP A 35 1.76 -25.84 -5.58
N GLY A 36 1.47 -25.04 -6.61
CA GLY A 36 0.56 -25.43 -7.67
C GLY A 36 -0.94 -25.19 -7.44
N GLY A 37 -1.35 -24.32 -6.50
CA GLY A 37 -2.70 -23.72 -6.49
C GLY A 37 -3.75 -24.44 -5.64
N ILE A 38 -3.43 -25.34 -4.73
CA ILE A 38 -4.45 -26.15 -4.06
C ILE A 38 -4.70 -25.79 -2.59
N HIS A 39 -3.73 -25.29 -1.82
CA HIS A 39 -3.97 -24.91 -0.42
C HIS A 39 -3.12 -23.72 0.00
N PHE A 40 -3.75 -22.70 0.59
CA PHE A 40 -3.11 -21.65 1.33
C PHE A 40 -2.86 -22.14 2.76
N HIS A 41 -1.60 -22.16 3.20
CA HIS A 41 -1.24 -22.45 4.59
C HIS A 41 -0.86 -21.13 5.29
N PRO A 42 -1.60 -20.70 6.33
CA PRO A 42 -1.26 -19.51 7.11
C PRO A 42 0.16 -19.54 7.66
N ASP A 43 0.70 -20.72 7.97
CA ASP A 43 2.04 -20.89 8.51
C ASP A 43 3.14 -20.44 7.53
N ASP A 44 2.97 -20.69 6.22
CA ASP A 44 3.93 -20.25 5.20
C ASP A 44 3.99 -18.72 5.11
N ALA A 45 2.82 -18.07 5.21
CA ALA A 45 2.73 -16.62 5.24
C ALA A 45 3.39 -16.05 6.50
N VAL A 46 3.22 -16.70 7.64
CA VAL A 46 3.86 -16.32 8.91
C VAL A 46 5.38 -16.48 8.83
N GLU A 47 5.88 -17.59 8.29
CA GLU A 47 7.32 -17.79 8.10
C GLU A 47 7.93 -16.76 7.14
N PHE A 48 7.24 -16.47 6.05
CA PHE A 48 7.67 -15.42 5.12
C PHE A 48 7.70 -14.04 5.79
N ALA A 49 6.71 -13.71 6.62
CA ALA A 49 6.70 -12.45 7.38
C ALA A 49 7.86 -12.40 8.39
N LEU A 50 8.15 -13.51 9.08
CA LEU A 50 9.29 -13.60 9.99
C LEU A 50 10.62 -13.40 9.24
N HIS A 51 10.73 -13.94 8.04
CA HIS A 51 11.89 -13.71 7.16
C HIS A 51 12.01 -12.23 6.78
N MET A 52 10.91 -11.57 6.37
CA MET A 52 10.93 -10.14 6.09
C MET A 52 11.39 -9.30 7.30
N LEU A 53 10.97 -9.66 8.53
CA LEU A 53 11.45 -9.01 9.76
C LEU A 53 12.96 -9.21 9.96
N GLN A 54 13.49 -10.41 9.69
CA GLN A 54 14.95 -10.69 9.73
C GLN A 54 15.70 -9.89 8.66
N GLU A 55 15.11 -9.69 7.49
CA GLU A 55 15.67 -8.85 6.43
C GLU A 55 15.61 -7.35 6.76
N GLY A 56 14.86 -6.95 7.80
CA GLY A 56 14.79 -5.61 8.34
C GLY A 56 13.55 -4.82 7.97
N ALA A 57 12.43 -5.50 7.73
CA ALA A 57 11.12 -4.83 7.72
C ALA A 57 10.81 -4.29 9.11
N ASP A 58 10.32 -3.05 9.17
CA ASP A 58 9.83 -2.39 10.39
C ASP A 58 8.34 -2.65 10.61
N ILE A 59 7.61 -2.84 9.51
CA ILE A 59 6.16 -3.03 9.47
C ILE A 59 5.87 -4.16 8.49
N ILE A 60 4.96 -5.08 8.85
CA ILE A 60 4.42 -6.09 7.94
C ILE A 60 3.02 -5.68 7.53
N ASP A 61 2.79 -5.49 6.23
CA ASP A 61 1.50 -5.08 5.67
C ASP A 61 0.76 -6.28 5.08
N VAL A 62 -0.25 -6.76 5.80
CA VAL A 62 -0.98 -8.00 5.51
C VAL A 62 -2.20 -7.70 4.67
N GLY A 63 -2.26 -8.21 3.44
CA GLY A 63 -3.39 -8.04 2.54
C GLY A 63 -4.02 -9.36 2.09
N GLY A 64 -5.34 -9.48 2.23
CA GLY A 64 -6.12 -10.68 1.84
C GLY A 64 -6.69 -10.62 0.42
N GLU A 65 -6.65 -9.47 -0.22
CA GLU A 65 -7.16 -9.23 -1.57
C GLU A 65 -6.07 -8.60 -2.46
N SER A 66 -5.98 -9.05 -3.72
CA SER A 66 -5.06 -8.43 -4.68
C SER A 66 -5.76 -7.29 -5.42
N THR A 67 -5.23 -6.08 -5.30
CA THR A 67 -5.75 -4.88 -5.98
C THR A 67 -4.92 -4.48 -7.21
N ARG A 68 -4.30 -5.46 -7.88
CA ARG A 68 -3.52 -5.24 -9.11
C ARG A 68 -4.43 -4.78 -10.25
N PRO A 69 -3.89 -4.07 -11.28
CA PRO A 69 -4.65 -3.72 -12.47
C PRO A 69 -5.34 -4.95 -13.08
N GLY A 70 -6.67 -4.88 -13.27
CA GLY A 70 -7.50 -6.00 -13.72
C GLY A 70 -8.12 -6.84 -12.61
N ALA A 71 -7.88 -6.54 -11.33
CA ALA A 71 -8.65 -7.12 -10.22
C ALA A 71 -10.05 -6.51 -10.18
N THR A 72 -11.05 -7.35 -9.87
CA THR A 72 -12.44 -6.90 -9.62
C THR A 72 -12.59 -6.67 -8.12
N VAL A 73 -13.05 -5.49 -7.72
CA VAL A 73 -13.31 -5.14 -6.31
C VAL A 73 -14.81 -5.07 -6.04
N LEU A 74 -15.26 -5.33 -4.81
CA LEU A 74 -16.68 -5.29 -4.45
C LEU A 74 -17.30 -3.91 -4.68
N GLY A 75 -18.52 -3.91 -5.25
CA GLY A 75 -19.34 -2.70 -5.49
C GLY A 75 -19.67 -2.42 -6.94
N THR A 76 -19.23 -3.25 -7.88
CA THR A 76 -19.65 -3.18 -9.28
C THR A 76 -20.65 -4.28 -9.59
N ALA A 77 -21.93 -3.92 -9.73
CA ALA A 77 -22.87 -4.75 -10.48
C ALA A 77 -22.34 -4.85 -11.92
N ALA A 78 -22.21 -6.08 -12.41
CA ALA A 78 -21.80 -6.33 -13.80
C ALA A 78 -22.80 -5.65 -14.75
N ALA A 79 -22.46 -4.46 -15.24
CA ALA A 79 -23.18 -3.83 -16.33
C ALA A 79 -22.60 -4.37 -17.64
N GLY A 80 -23.35 -5.27 -18.31
CA GLY A 80 -23.28 -5.56 -19.74
C GLY A 80 -21.94 -6.07 -20.25
N ALA A 81 -21.63 -7.37 -20.07
CA ALA A 81 -20.63 -8.04 -20.90
C ALA A 81 -21.27 -8.41 -22.24
N GLU A 82 -20.95 -7.65 -23.30
CA GLU A 82 -21.15 -8.15 -24.67
C GLU A 82 -20.18 -9.32 -24.93
N ALA A 83 -20.77 -10.42 -25.39
CA ALA A 83 -20.07 -11.65 -25.72
C ALA A 83 -19.12 -11.42 -26.92
N GLY A 84 -17.84 -11.72 -26.76
CA GLY A 84 -16.94 -11.83 -27.88
C GLY A 84 -15.51 -11.42 -27.67
N GLN A 85 -14.83 -11.89 -26.64
CA GLN A 85 -13.37 -12.07 -26.60
C GLN A 85 -13.02 -12.96 -25.40
N GLU A 86 -12.25 -14.04 -25.64
CA GLU A 86 -11.68 -14.88 -24.58
C GLU A 86 -10.71 -14.05 -23.73
N HIS A 87 -11.23 -13.45 -22.66
CA HIS A 87 -10.43 -12.83 -21.63
C HIS A 87 -10.35 -13.80 -20.46
N ALA A 88 -9.16 -13.96 -19.93
CA ALA A 88 -8.92 -14.73 -18.70
C ALA A 88 -10.06 -14.47 -17.69
N ALA A 89 -10.67 -15.54 -17.17
CA ALA A 89 -11.84 -15.50 -16.31
C ALA A 89 -11.75 -14.36 -15.31
N ALA A 90 -12.74 -13.45 -15.35
CA ALA A 90 -12.83 -12.36 -14.38
C ALA A 90 -12.85 -12.99 -12.99
N LYS A 91 -11.77 -12.78 -12.21
CA LYS A 91 -11.69 -13.31 -10.84
C LYS A 91 -12.82 -12.66 -10.04
N THR A 92 -13.67 -13.48 -9.42
CA THR A 92 -14.72 -13.01 -8.52
C THR A 92 -14.09 -12.16 -7.41
N PRO A 93 -14.68 -11.00 -7.05
CA PRO A 93 -14.19 -10.22 -5.93
C PRO A 93 -14.09 -11.08 -4.66
N VAL A 94 -13.01 -10.92 -3.90
CA VAL A 94 -12.86 -11.59 -2.60
C VAL A 94 -13.97 -11.09 -1.68
N SER A 95 -14.73 -12.01 -1.07
CA SER A 95 -15.74 -11.64 -0.08
C SER A 95 -15.09 -11.15 1.22
N GLU A 96 -15.82 -10.37 2.01
CA GLU A 96 -15.35 -9.91 3.34
C GLU A 96 -15.01 -11.11 4.24
N SER A 97 -15.87 -12.15 4.24
CA SER A 97 -15.63 -13.38 5.01
C SER A 97 -14.33 -14.09 4.59
N GLU A 98 -14.08 -14.16 3.31
CA GLU A 98 -12.87 -14.78 2.77
C GLU A 98 -11.61 -13.93 3.11
N GLU A 99 -11.69 -12.61 3.04
CA GLU A 99 -10.60 -11.73 3.45
C GLU A 99 -10.27 -11.91 4.93
N LEU A 100 -11.29 -11.95 5.81
CA LEU A 100 -11.13 -12.23 7.23
C LEU A 100 -10.47 -13.58 7.50
N GLN A 101 -10.91 -14.63 6.79
CA GLN A 101 -10.32 -15.98 6.92
C GLN A 101 -8.85 -16.03 6.51
N ARG A 102 -8.42 -15.18 5.60
CA ARG A 102 -7.03 -15.09 5.15
C ARG A 102 -6.16 -14.29 6.13
N VAL A 103 -6.59 -13.09 6.53
CA VAL A 103 -5.71 -12.15 7.26
C VAL A 103 -5.65 -12.44 8.76
N LEU A 104 -6.76 -12.81 9.41
CA LEU A 104 -6.80 -12.92 10.87
C LEU A 104 -5.90 -14.03 11.44
N PRO A 105 -5.84 -15.25 10.86
CA PRO A 105 -4.92 -16.29 11.36
C PRO A 105 -3.46 -15.84 11.32
N VAL A 106 -3.07 -15.16 10.23
CA VAL A 106 -1.69 -14.67 10.05
C VAL A 106 -1.36 -13.58 11.06
N ILE A 107 -2.24 -12.59 11.26
CA ILE A 107 -2.04 -11.51 12.23
C ILE A 107 -1.88 -12.08 13.65
N ARG A 108 -2.78 -12.98 14.06
CA ARG A 108 -2.73 -13.61 15.40
C ARG A 108 -1.45 -14.41 15.61
N ALA A 109 -1.08 -15.24 14.64
CA ALA A 109 0.13 -16.07 14.74
C ALA A 109 1.41 -15.22 14.75
N LEU A 110 1.49 -14.14 13.96
CA LEU A 110 2.59 -13.19 14.01
C LEU A 110 2.70 -12.52 15.37
N LYS A 111 1.59 -12.07 15.95
CA LYS A 111 1.59 -11.45 17.29
C LYS A 111 1.95 -12.42 18.40
N GLN A 112 1.61 -13.70 18.26
CA GLN A 112 2.05 -14.73 19.21
C GLN A 112 3.56 -14.98 19.13
N LYS A 113 4.12 -15.09 17.92
CA LYS A 113 5.55 -15.36 17.70
C LYS A 113 6.43 -14.12 17.91
N ARG A 114 5.91 -12.92 17.63
CA ARG A 114 6.61 -11.62 17.68
C ARG A 114 5.67 -10.52 18.17
N PRO A 115 5.43 -10.41 19.48
CA PRO A 115 4.51 -9.43 20.08
C PRO A 115 4.88 -7.98 19.74
N GLU A 116 6.18 -7.70 19.57
CA GLU A 116 6.71 -6.37 19.22
C GLU A 116 6.52 -5.98 17.75
N CYS A 117 6.22 -6.94 16.85
CA CYS A 117 6.05 -6.69 15.42
C CYS A 117 4.93 -5.67 15.18
N VAL A 118 5.21 -4.63 14.41
CA VAL A 118 4.17 -3.71 13.92
C VAL A 118 3.49 -4.32 12.71
N ILE A 119 2.17 -4.50 12.79
CA ILE A 119 1.37 -5.08 11.73
C ILE A 119 0.40 -4.04 11.20
N SER A 120 0.38 -3.90 9.87
CA SER A 120 -0.60 -3.17 9.08
C SER A 120 -1.55 -4.16 8.42
N VAL A 121 -2.83 -3.82 8.28
CA VAL A 121 -3.78 -4.53 7.42
C VAL A 121 -4.10 -3.69 6.19
N ASP A 122 -3.87 -4.28 5.00
CA ASP A 122 -4.21 -3.67 3.70
C ASP A 122 -5.65 -4.04 3.36
N THR A 123 -6.58 -3.13 3.66
CA THR A 123 -8.02 -3.33 3.43
C THR A 123 -8.76 -2.02 3.29
N TYR A 124 -9.81 -2.02 2.46
CA TYR A 124 -10.76 -0.92 2.32
C TYR A 124 -12.12 -1.23 2.99
N ARG A 125 -12.23 -2.35 3.75
CA ARG A 125 -13.45 -2.78 4.45
C ARG A 125 -13.34 -2.50 5.94
N SER A 126 -14.27 -1.72 6.48
CA SER A 126 -14.26 -1.31 7.89
C SER A 126 -14.38 -2.46 8.88
N ASN A 127 -15.16 -3.51 8.54
CA ASN A 127 -15.29 -4.70 9.39
C ASN A 127 -13.98 -5.50 9.44
N VAL A 128 -13.28 -5.64 8.30
CA VAL A 128 -11.97 -6.30 8.24
C VAL A 128 -10.94 -5.49 9.04
N ALA A 129 -10.92 -4.16 8.88
CA ALA A 129 -10.05 -3.27 9.63
C ALA A 129 -10.27 -3.44 11.15
N ARG A 130 -11.53 -3.45 11.62
CA ARG A 130 -11.88 -3.65 13.03
C ARG A 130 -11.36 -5.00 13.55
N ALA A 131 -11.70 -6.08 12.87
CA ALA A 131 -11.31 -7.42 13.28
C ALA A 131 -9.78 -7.61 13.28
N ALA A 132 -9.06 -7.00 12.32
CA ALA A 132 -7.61 -7.04 12.25
C ALA A 132 -6.94 -6.28 13.40
N ILE A 133 -7.44 -5.10 13.76
CA ILE A 133 -6.94 -4.32 14.91
C ILE A 133 -7.21 -5.08 16.22
N GLU A 134 -8.39 -5.66 16.39
CA GLU A 134 -8.71 -6.52 17.55
C GLU A 134 -7.83 -7.78 17.60
N ALA A 135 -7.38 -8.28 16.45
CA ALA A 135 -6.44 -9.40 16.36
C ALA A 135 -4.98 -9.00 16.64
N GLY A 136 -4.68 -7.70 16.75
CA GLY A 136 -3.36 -7.17 17.10
C GLY A 136 -2.66 -6.36 16.01
N ALA A 137 -3.29 -6.08 14.86
CA ALA A 137 -2.77 -5.08 13.94
C ALA A 137 -2.81 -3.68 14.59
N GLU A 138 -1.97 -2.77 14.14
CA GLU A 138 -1.84 -1.43 14.71
C GLU A 138 -2.08 -0.33 13.67
N ILE A 139 -2.14 -0.72 12.39
CA ILE A 139 -2.28 0.20 11.26
C ILE A 139 -3.35 -0.34 10.31
N VAL A 140 -4.20 0.55 9.80
CA VAL A 140 -5.08 0.29 8.66
C VAL A 140 -4.50 1.00 7.43
N ASN A 141 -4.15 0.24 6.40
CA ASN A 141 -3.70 0.75 5.12
C ASN A 141 -4.85 0.66 4.12
N ASP A 142 -5.50 1.78 3.82
CA ASP A 142 -6.66 1.80 2.92
C ASP A 142 -6.29 2.47 1.59
N ILE A 143 -6.22 1.63 0.55
CA ILE A 143 -5.91 2.05 -0.82
C ILE A 143 -6.96 2.98 -1.44
N SER A 144 -8.18 3.03 -0.89
CA SER A 144 -9.28 3.88 -1.37
C SER A 144 -9.25 5.29 -0.79
N GLY A 145 -8.35 5.58 0.17
CA GLY A 145 -8.34 6.83 0.92
C GLY A 145 -9.59 7.01 1.79
N PHE A 146 -10.07 5.94 2.41
CA PHE A 146 -11.25 5.87 3.29
C PHE A 146 -12.56 6.25 2.59
N ARG A 147 -12.69 5.94 1.27
CA ARG A 147 -13.81 6.39 0.46
C ARG A 147 -14.75 5.28 -0.01
N TRP A 148 -14.27 4.04 -0.13
CA TRP A 148 -15.11 2.98 -0.68
C TRP A 148 -16.08 2.40 0.35
N ASP A 149 -15.66 2.30 1.62
CA ASP A 149 -16.55 1.94 2.72
C ASP A 149 -16.94 3.20 3.50
N PRO A 150 -18.24 3.58 3.52
CA PRO A 150 -18.71 4.77 4.25
C PRO A 150 -18.43 4.75 5.76
N GLN A 151 -18.25 3.54 6.35
CA GLN A 151 -17.98 3.37 7.77
C GLN A 151 -16.47 3.48 8.10
N MET A 152 -15.57 3.40 7.11
CA MET A 152 -14.13 3.31 7.36
C MET A 152 -13.60 4.45 8.22
N LYS A 153 -13.92 5.71 7.90
CA LYS A 153 -13.45 6.87 8.68
C LYS A 153 -13.90 6.82 10.13
N LYS A 154 -15.16 6.47 10.37
CA LYS A 154 -15.70 6.31 11.73
C LYS A 154 -15.00 5.18 12.46
N THR A 155 -14.82 4.04 11.81
CA THR A 155 -14.14 2.86 12.37
C THR A 155 -12.71 3.19 12.77
N ILE A 156 -11.91 3.83 11.92
CA ILE A 156 -10.52 4.22 12.25
C ILE A 156 -10.49 5.21 13.43
N ALA A 157 -11.42 6.18 13.46
CA ALA A 157 -11.51 7.14 14.56
C ALA A 157 -11.81 6.46 15.91
N GLU A 158 -12.71 5.47 15.93
CA GLU A 158 -13.05 4.67 17.12
C GLU A 158 -11.89 3.79 17.57
N LEU A 159 -11.23 3.09 16.63
CA LEU A 159 -10.12 2.18 16.89
C LEU A 159 -8.86 2.89 17.38
N ARG A 160 -8.72 4.18 17.06
CA ARG A 160 -7.56 4.99 17.44
C ARG A 160 -6.23 4.38 17.03
N CYS A 161 -6.20 3.67 15.89
CA CYS A 161 -5.01 3.04 15.29
C CYS A 161 -4.26 4.01 14.36
N GLY A 162 -3.09 3.62 13.87
CA GLY A 162 -2.42 4.28 12.75
C GLY A 162 -3.21 4.06 11.46
N ALA A 163 -3.12 4.99 10.53
CA ALA A 163 -3.86 4.93 9.27
C ALA A 163 -3.00 5.43 8.10
N VAL A 164 -2.98 4.67 7.01
CA VAL A 164 -2.42 5.10 5.72
C VAL A 164 -3.57 5.45 4.80
N LEU A 165 -3.61 6.71 4.37
CA LEU A 165 -4.57 7.23 3.41
C LEU A 165 -3.89 7.31 2.05
N MET A 166 -4.23 6.35 1.15
CA MET A 166 -3.65 6.31 -0.18
C MET A 166 -4.56 6.98 -1.21
N HIS A 167 -3.94 7.73 -2.12
CA HIS A 167 -4.64 8.29 -3.26
C HIS A 167 -4.85 7.24 -4.35
N MET A 168 -6.11 7.01 -4.69
CA MET A 168 -6.52 6.23 -5.86
C MET A 168 -7.47 7.05 -6.71
N ARG A 169 -7.22 7.10 -8.01
CA ARG A 169 -8.09 7.77 -8.98
C ARG A 169 -9.07 6.77 -9.56
N GLY A 170 -10.35 6.93 -9.24
CA GLY A 170 -11.40 5.99 -9.64
C GLY A 170 -11.23 4.59 -9.07
N ARG A 171 -12.06 3.66 -9.51
CA ARG A 171 -11.94 2.23 -9.21
C ARG A 171 -11.11 1.51 -10.30
N PRO A 172 -10.50 0.34 -10.02
CA PRO A 172 -9.66 -0.37 -10.98
C PRO A 172 -10.31 -0.61 -12.34
N GLU A 173 -11.62 -0.88 -12.38
CA GLU A 173 -12.41 -1.10 -13.60
C GLU A 173 -12.56 0.17 -14.43
N GLU A 174 -12.54 1.34 -13.80
CA GLU A 174 -12.73 2.64 -14.45
C GLU A 174 -11.43 3.20 -15.04
N TRP A 175 -10.26 2.67 -14.70
CA TRP A 175 -8.97 3.28 -15.01
C TRP A 175 -8.73 3.53 -16.49
N ARG A 176 -9.32 2.69 -17.38
CA ARG A 176 -9.19 2.85 -18.83
C ARG A 176 -10.05 3.99 -19.39
N SER A 177 -11.14 4.33 -18.72
CA SER A 177 -12.11 5.35 -19.11
C SER A 177 -11.94 6.69 -18.38
N LEU A 178 -10.98 6.78 -17.44
CA LEU A 178 -10.76 8.00 -16.69
C LEU A 178 -10.38 9.16 -17.60
N PRO A 179 -10.96 10.36 -17.41
CA PRO A 179 -10.65 11.51 -18.23
C PRO A 179 -9.16 11.91 -18.12
N PRO A 180 -8.56 12.51 -19.16
CA PRO A 180 -7.19 12.98 -19.11
C PRO A 180 -7.00 14.04 -18.02
N VAL A 181 -5.80 14.08 -17.45
CA VAL A 181 -5.42 15.05 -16.40
C VAL A 181 -4.16 15.77 -16.84
N THR A 182 -4.20 17.10 -16.86
CA THR A 182 -3.08 17.93 -17.32
C THR A 182 -1.93 17.92 -16.32
N ASP A 183 -2.21 18.08 -15.03
CA ASP A 183 -1.21 18.02 -13.95
C ASP A 183 -1.65 16.98 -12.89
N MET A 184 -1.12 15.77 -13.04
CA MET A 184 -1.41 14.67 -12.14
C MET A 184 -0.89 14.94 -10.72
N PHE A 185 0.25 15.60 -10.59
CA PHE A 185 0.81 15.92 -9.26
C PHE A 185 -0.11 16.88 -8.49
N MET A 186 -0.57 17.95 -9.13
CA MET A 186 -1.46 18.92 -8.50
C MET A 186 -2.82 18.31 -8.13
N LEU A 187 -3.35 17.44 -9.01
CA LEU A 187 -4.57 16.68 -8.69
C LEU A 187 -4.39 15.84 -7.43
N VAL A 188 -3.36 14.99 -7.40
CA VAL A 188 -3.09 14.10 -6.27
C VAL A 188 -2.86 14.89 -4.98
N LYS A 189 -2.09 15.96 -5.03
CA LYS A 189 -1.80 16.82 -3.87
C LYS A 189 -3.07 17.47 -3.32
N ARG A 190 -3.92 17.99 -4.19
CA ARG A 190 -5.21 18.57 -3.80
C ARG A 190 -6.13 17.52 -3.17
N GLU A 191 -6.32 16.39 -3.83
CA GLU A 191 -7.25 15.35 -3.36
C GLU A 191 -6.76 14.71 -2.06
N LEU A 192 -5.46 14.47 -1.88
CA LEU A 192 -4.90 14.02 -0.60
C LEU A 192 -5.18 15.01 0.53
N ARG A 193 -5.10 16.32 0.28
CA ARG A 193 -5.45 17.35 1.26
C ARG A 193 -6.92 17.24 1.65
N GLU A 194 -7.81 17.26 0.66
CA GLU A 194 -9.26 17.18 0.86
C GLU A 194 -9.66 15.93 1.64
N TRP A 195 -9.06 14.77 1.31
CA TRP A 195 -9.39 13.50 1.98
C TRP A 195 -8.81 13.43 3.40
N ALA A 196 -7.62 13.97 3.63
CA ALA A 196 -7.04 14.06 4.97
C ALA A 196 -7.85 15.02 5.86
N ASP A 197 -8.31 16.14 5.33
CA ASP A 197 -9.17 17.08 6.05
C ASP A 197 -10.52 16.42 6.39
N ALA A 198 -11.12 15.69 5.43
CA ALA A 198 -12.35 14.92 5.69
C ALA A 198 -12.15 13.81 6.74
N ALA A 199 -10.98 13.16 6.76
CA ALA A 199 -10.64 12.16 7.77
C ALA A 199 -10.51 12.80 9.17
N THR A 200 -9.89 13.98 9.27
CA THR A 200 -9.76 14.70 10.54
C THR A 200 -11.13 15.21 11.06
N VAL A 201 -12.00 15.71 10.18
CA VAL A 201 -13.37 16.07 10.53
C VAL A 201 -14.18 14.88 11.03
N ALA A 202 -13.92 13.67 10.50
CA ALA A 202 -14.54 12.43 10.98
C ALA A 202 -13.97 11.93 12.32
N GLY A 203 -12.99 12.63 12.91
CA GLY A 203 -12.43 12.32 14.24
C GLY A 203 -11.11 11.56 14.25
N ILE A 204 -10.50 11.28 13.07
CA ILE A 204 -9.16 10.67 13.00
C ILE A 204 -8.13 11.76 13.35
N LYS A 205 -7.34 11.56 14.40
CA LYS A 205 -6.31 12.52 14.78
C LYS A 205 -5.22 12.62 13.71
N ARG A 206 -4.74 13.83 13.46
CA ARG A 206 -3.73 14.13 12.45
C ARG A 206 -2.44 13.32 12.63
N ASP A 207 -2.00 13.13 13.87
CA ASP A 207 -0.81 12.36 14.24
C ASP A 207 -0.92 10.86 13.98
N ARG A 208 -2.11 10.38 13.54
CA ARG A 208 -2.37 8.98 13.16
C ARG A 208 -2.35 8.74 11.65
N ILE A 209 -2.31 9.79 10.84
CA ILE A 209 -2.44 9.69 9.38
C ILE A 209 -1.06 9.79 8.72
N VAL A 210 -0.80 8.84 7.83
CA VAL A 210 0.28 8.85 6.82
C VAL A 210 -0.37 8.95 5.44
N LEU A 211 0.19 9.74 4.54
CA LEU A 211 -0.32 9.88 3.17
C LEU A 211 0.53 9.09 2.18
N ASP A 212 -0.14 8.42 1.22
CA ASP A 212 0.50 7.76 0.07
C ASP A 212 -0.06 8.35 -1.23
N PRO A 213 0.77 8.91 -2.12
CA PRO A 213 0.34 9.41 -3.43
C PRO A 213 -0.21 8.33 -4.37
N GLY A 214 -0.04 7.04 -4.03
CA GLY A 214 -0.63 5.91 -4.74
C GLY A 214 -0.11 5.76 -6.16
N PHE A 215 1.19 5.58 -6.33
CA PHE A 215 1.80 5.31 -7.62
C PHE A 215 1.11 4.13 -8.33
N GLY A 216 0.76 4.29 -9.62
CA GLY A 216 0.16 3.24 -10.44
C GLY A 216 -1.34 3.04 -10.26
N PHE A 217 -1.98 3.64 -9.25
CA PHE A 217 -3.40 3.49 -8.99
C PHE A 217 -4.22 4.56 -9.72
N GLY A 218 -4.83 4.17 -10.86
CA GLY A 218 -5.58 5.07 -11.73
C GLY A 218 -4.73 6.14 -12.40
N LYS A 219 -3.44 5.89 -12.54
CA LYS A 219 -2.44 6.76 -13.19
C LYS A 219 -1.74 5.94 -14.29
N ASN A 220 -1.69 6.47 -15.52
CA ASN A 220 -0.93 5.84 -16.60
C ASN A 220 0.58 5.90 -16.33
N PHE A 221 1.38 5.33 -17.25
CA PHE A 221 2.82 5.23 -17.04
C PHE A 221 3.48 6.60 -16.83
N GLU A 222 3.18 7.57 -17.70
CA GLU A 222 3.78 8.92 -17.71
C GLU A 222 3.32 9.74 -16.50
N GLN A 223 2.11 9.53 -16.01
CA GLN A 223 1.53 10.27 -14.88
C GLN A 223 2.18 9.93 -13.53
N ASN A 224 2.96 8.85 -13.47
CA ASN A 224 3.69 8.49 -12.25
C ASN A 224 4.99 9.28 -12.09
N TYR A 225 5.64 9.70 -13.20
CA TYR A 225 6.93 10.39 -13.12
C TYR A 225 6.85 11.77 -12.48
N PRO A 226 5.84 12.63 -12.73
CA PRO A 226 5.66 13.89 -11.99
C PRO A 226 5.53 13.69 -10.48
N LEU A 227 4.85 12.61 -10.03
CA LEU A 227 4.74 12.30 -8.60
C LEU A 227 6.11 11.94 -8.01
N LEU A 228 6.94 11.17 -8.73
CA LEU A 228 8.28 10.82 -8.30
C LEU A 228 9.21 12.04 -8.35
N GLN A 229 9.16 12.84 -9.41
CA GLN A 229 10.01 14.03 -9.59
C GLN A 229 9.76 15.09 -8.53
N ARG A 230 8.50 15.29 -8.15
CA ARG A 230 8.04 16.35 -7.25
C ARG A 230 7.64 15.81 -5.87
N PHE A 231 8.05 14.59 -5.50
CA PHE A 231 7.60 13.91 -4.29
C PHE A 231 7.81 14.76 -3.02
N GLN A 232 8.93 15.48 -2.92
CA GLN A 232 9.23 16.36 -1.78
C GLN A 232 8.18 17.47 -1.58
N GLU A 233 7.46 17.89 -2.62
CA GLU A 233 6.44 18.94 -2.51
C GLU A 233 5.17 18.46 -1.78
N PHE A 234 4.97 17.13 -1.62
CA PHE A 234 3.90 16.61 -0.78
C PHE A 234 4.08 16.94 0.71
N HIS A 235 5.31 17.25 1.16
CA HIS A 235 5.56 17.71 2.55
C HIS A 235 4.83 19.01 2.90
N GLU A 236 4.39 19.81 1.92
CA GLU A 236 3.54 20.97 2.15
C GLU A 236 2.16 20.59 2.74
N LEU A 237 1.76 19.33 2.64
CA LEU A 237 0.56 18.79 3.31
C LEU A 237 0.77 18.62 4.82
N ARG A 238 2.05 18.61 5.28
CA ARG A 238 2.45 18.47 6.69
C ARG A 238 1.98 17.15 7.32
N TYR A 239 2.02 16.07 6.56
CA TYR A 239 1.85 14.69 7.00
C TYR A 239 3.08 13.89 6.66
N PRO A 240 3.37 12.79 7.39
CA PRO A 240 4.37 11.83 6.94
C PRO A 240 3.92 11.17 5.63
N LEU A 241 4.91 10.79 4.81
CA LEU A 241 4.68 10.23 3.48
C LEU A 241 5.14 8.78 3.39
N LEU A 242 4.27 7.95 2.85
CA LEU A 242 4.56 6.59 2.40
C LEU A 242 4.64 6.58 0.87
N ALA A 243 5.51 5.75 0.32
CA ALA A 243 5.56 5.48 -1.11
C ALA A 243 5.70 3.99 -1.39
N GLY A 244 4.85 3.46 -2.29
CA GLY A 244 4.88 2.09 -2.78
C GLY A 244 5.06 2.05 -4.29
N VAL A 245 6.27 1.78 -4.77
CA VAL A 245 6.59 1.68 -6.22
C VAL A 245 7.04 0.27 -6.63
N SER A 246 7.21 -0.62 -5.66
CA SER A 246 7.77 -1.95 -5.85
C SER A 246 7.05 -2.75 -6.94
N ARG A 247 7.82 -3.21 -7.92
CA ARG A 247 7.41 -4.05 -9.05
C ARG A 247 6.33 -3.43 -9.96
N LYS A 248 6.02 -2.12 -9.86
CA LYS A 248 4.93 -1.48 -10.60
C LYS A 248 5.21 -1.39 -12.11
N SER A 249 4.14 -1.35 -12.91
CA SER A 249 4.19 -1.43 -14.36
C SER A 249 4.92 -0.26 -15.02
N PHE A 250 4.85 0.96 -14.44
CA PHE A 250 5.57 2.11 -14.99
C PHE A 250 7.10 1.92 -14.91
N ILE A 251 7.62 1.19 -13.90
CA ILE A 251 9.03 0.78 -13.84
C ILE A 251 9.33 -0.22 -14.96
N GLY A 252 8.42 -1.20 -15.19
CA GLY A 252 8.56 -2.14 -16.29
C GLY A 252 8.64 -1.44 -17.65
N ARG A 253 7.83 -0.39 -17.85
CA ARG A 253 7.84 0.45 -19.06
C ARG A 253 9.16 1.22 -19.20
N ALA A 254 9.69 1.80 -18.11
CA ALA A 254 10.98 2.49 -18.14
C ALA A 254 12.15 1.56 -18.50
N LEU A 255 12.04 0.29 -18.14
CA LEU A 255 13.04 -0.75 -18.42
C LEU A 255 12.75 -1.53 -19.71
N ALA A 256 11.84 -1.04 -20.55
CA ALA A 256 11.46 -1.72 -21.78
C ALA A 256 12.65 -1.95 -22.72
N ARG A 257 12.72 -3.15 -23.33
CA ARG A 257 13.71 -3.52 -24.33
C ARG A 257 12.99 -4.06 -25.56
N ASN A 258 13.41 -3.63 -26.73
CA ASN A 258 12.81 -4.06 -28.01
C ASN A 258 11.27 -3.89 -28.05
N GLY A 259 10.76 -2.78 -27.50
CA GLY A 259 9.33 -2.48 -27.45
C GLY A 259 8.50 -3.31 -26.45
N LYS A 260 9.14 -4.14 -25.62
CA LYS A 260 8.48 -4.95 -24.59
C LYS A 260 8.84 -4.45 -23.19
N ASP A 261 7.83 -4.25 -22.34
CA ASP A 261 8.01 -3.88 -20.95
C ASP A 261 8.75 -5.00 -20.19
N ALA A 262 9.57 -4.61 -19.22
CA ALA A 262 10.24 -5.60 -18.38
C ALA A 262 9.19 -6.40 -17.56
N PRO A 263 9.31 -7.75 -17.54
CA PRO A 263 8.46 -8.59 -16.70
C PRO A 263 8.68 -8.28 -15.21
N VAL A 264 7.77 -8.72 -14.35
CA VAL A 264 7.84 -8.46 -12.91
C VAL A 264 9.20 -8.87 -12.31
N SER A 265 9.71 -10.04 -12.70
CA SER A 265 11.03 -10.56 -12.29
C SER A 265 12.21 -9.69 -12.73
N GLY A 266 12.05 -8.91 -13.79
CA GLY A 266 13.09 -8.00 -14.32
C GLY A 266 13.06 -6.60 -13.73
N ARG A 267 12.20 -6.30 -12.75
CA ARG A 267 11.99 -4.93 -12.23
C ARG A 267 12.76 -4.63 -10.95
N LEU A 268 13.51 -5.57 -10.38
CA LEU A 268 14.19 -5.40 -9.09
C LEU A 268 15.07 -4.13 -9.06
N LEU A 269 16.02 -4.01 -9.97
CA LEU A 269 16.96 -2.87 -9.97
C LEU A 269 16.25 -1.52 -10.18
N GLY A 270 15.23 -1.50 -11.08
CA GLY A 270 14.43 -0.30 -11.29
C GLY A 270 13.57 0.05 -10.07
N THR A 271 13.06 -0.95 -9.36
CA THR A 271 12.35 -0.76 -8.10
C THR A 271 13.26 -0.12 -7.06
N VAL A 272 14.41 -0.71 -6.80
CA VAL A 272 15.39 -0.21 -5.82
C VAL A 272 15.86 1.21 -6.16
N ALA A 273 16.11 1.51 -7.44
CA ALA A 273 16.48 2.84 -7.88
C ALA A 273 15.37 3.89 -7.62
N ALA A 274 14.12 3.55 -7.92
CA ALA A 274 12.97 4.42 -7.67
C ALA A 274 12.72 4.63 -6.17
N GLU A 275 12.86 3.57 -5.35
CA GLU A 275 12.74 3.63 -3.90
C GLU A 275 13.84 4.51 -3.27
N ALA A 276 15.10 4.35 -3.68
CA ALA A 276 16.19 5.21 -3.26
C ALA A 276 15.94 6.68 -3.63
N ALA A 277 15.47 6.96 -4.86
CA ALA A 277 15.11 8.30 -5.28
C ALA A 277 13.99 8.91 -4.40
N LEU A 278 12.99 8.12 -3.99
CA LEU A 278 11.92 8.57 -3.11
C LEU A 278 12.43 8.84 -1.68
N VAL A 279 13.37 8.04 -1.17
CA VAL A 279 14.03 8.31 0.12
C VAL A 279 14.79 9.63 0.07
N LEU A 280 15.59 9.88 -0.97
CA LEU A 280 16.30 11.16 -1.19
C LEU A 280 15.33 12.35 -1.30
N LYS A 281 14.10 12.12 -1.75
CA LYS A 281 13.03 13.13 -1.82
C LYS A 281 12.14 13.17 -0.58
N GLY A 282 12.53 12.48 0.49
CA GLY A 282 11.95 12.64 1.81
C GLY A 282 10.85 11.65 2.18
N ALA A 283 10.66 10.53 1.48
CA ALA A 283 9.77 9.47 1.93
C ALA A 283 10.17 8.99 3.32
N GLN A 284 9.21 8.91 4.25
CA GLN A 284 9.43 8.37 5.59
C GLN A 284 9.26 6.85 5.63
N ILE A 285 8.38 6.31 4.79
CA ILE A 285 8.07 4.87 4.72
C ILE A 285 8.13 4.43 3.26
N ILE A 286 8.82 3.31 3.00
CA ILE A 286 8.80 2.63 1.69
C ILE A 286 8.08 1.30 1.84
N ARG A 287 7.02 1.11 1.05
CA ARG A 287 6.27 -0.15 0.97
C ARG A 287 6.79 -0.98 -0.19
N THR A 288 7.35 -2.16 0.12
CA THR A 288 8.09 -2.96 -0.86
C THR A 288 7.87 -4.46 -0.70
N HIS A 289 8.09 -5.22 -1.80
CA HIS A 289 8.20 -6.68 -1.79
C HIS A 289 9.66 -7.15 -1.60
N GLU A 290 10.63 -6.26 -1.79
CA GLU A 290 12.08 -6.54 -1.80
C GLU A 290 12.73 -5.96 -0.53
N VAL A 291 12.35 -6.47 0.63
CA VAL A 291 12.69 -5.87 1.93
C VAL A 291 14.19 -5.62 2.07
N ARG A 292 15.04 -6.65 1.89
CA ARG A 292 16.49 -6.53 2.05
C ARG A 292 17.10 -5.50 1.11
N ALA A 293 16.80 -5.61 -0.18
CA ALA A 293 17.36 -4.71 -1.18
C ALA A 293 16.91 -3.26 -0.97
N CYS A 294 15.62 -3.06 -0.63
CA CYS A 294 15.06 -1.76 -0.29
C CYS A 294 15.71 -1.17 0.96
N ARG A 295 15.83 -1.96 2.05
CA ARG A 295 16.47 -1.51 3.29
C ARG A 295 17.91 -1.07 3.07
N ASP A 296 18.69 -1.87 2.32
CA ASP A 296 20.10 -1.54 2.07
C ASP A 296 20.22 -0.26 1.23
N ALA A 297 19.38 -0.09 0.19
CA ALA A 297 19.31 1.14 -0.61
C ALA A 297 18.83 2.35 0.20
N ALA A 298 17.80 2.18 1.03
CA ALA A 298 17.27 3.24 1.89
C ALA A 298 18.33 3.69 2.92
N ARG A 299 19.09 2.77 3.48
CA ARG A 299 20.18 3.10 4.43
C ARG A 299 21.25 3.97 3.77
N VAL A 300 21.66 3.64 2.53
CA VAL A 300 22.63 4.47 1.78
C VAL A 300 22.05 5.84 1.46
N ALA A 301 20.79 5.88 1.00
CA ALA A 301 20.12 7.14 0.69
C ALA A 301 19.91 8.02 1.93
N ASP A 302 19.56 7.43 3.08
CA ASP A 302 19.41 8.15 4.36
C ASP A 302 20.71 8.83 4.79
N ILE A 303 21.87 8.16 4.65
CA ILE A 303 23.19 8.75 4.95
C ILE A 303 23.50 9.95 4.03
N ALA A 304 23.05 9.87 2.77
CA ALA A 304 23.31 10.93 1.79
C ALA A 304 22.49 12.23 2.04
N VAL A 305 21.40 12.17 2.86
CA VAL A 305 20.52 13.32 3.14
C VAL A 305 20.55 13.78 4.60
N MET A 306 21.29 13.08 5.47
CA MET A 306 21.57 13.52 6.84
C MET A 306 22.63 14.61 6.86
#